data_d4d56df3375e8c5630c6d9a3c116393c
#
_entry.id   d4d56df3375e8c5630c6d9a3c116393c
#
_cell.length_a   1.000
_cell.length_b   1.000
_cell.length_c   1.000
_cell.angle_alpha   90.00
_cell.angle_beta   90.00
_cell.angle_gamma   90.00
#
_symmetry.space_group_name_H-M   'P 1'
#
loop_
_entity.id
_entity.type
_entity.pdbx_description
1 polymer ?
#
loop_
_entity_poly.entity_id
_entity_poly.type
_entity_poly.pdbx_seq_one_letter_code
_entity_poly.pdbx_strand_id
1 'polypeptide(L)'
;DLGFDQISVEPVVADEKEEYALKWEDVPKICEEYDKLAKEMIKRKKEGRGFNFFHFMIDLTGGPCVYKRLSGCGSGTEYLAVTPWGDLYPCHQFVGEEKYLMGNVWDGVKRTDLCEEFKNCNVYAKEKCQNCFAKFYCSGGCAANSYNFHGSINDVYELGCELQRKRVECAIMLKAAEAAEEQEN
;
A
#
# COMPACT_ATOMS: atom_id res chain seq x y z
N ASP A 1 -12.27 -16.79 -16.78
CA ASP A 1 -12.51 -15.73 -17.79
C ASP A 1 -13.92 -15.17 -17.69
N LEU A 2 -14.16 -14.38 -16.63
CA LEU A 2 -15.44 -13.71 -16.40
C LEU A 2 -15.56 -12.35 -17.14
N GLY A 3 -14.51 -11.95 -17.90
CA GLY A 3 -14.50 -10.73 -18.70
C GLY A 3 -14.19 -9.44 -17.93
N PHE A 4 -13.67 -9.54 -16.69
CA PHE A 4 -13.17 -8.35 -15.97
C PHE A 4 -11.83 -7.90 -16.55
N ASP A 5 -11.69 -6.61 -16.78
CA ASP A 5 -10.49 -5.93 -17.29
C ASP A 5 -9.72 -5.17 -16.19
N GLN A 6 -10.31 -5.00 -15.00
CA GLN A 6 -9.70 -4.40 -13.82
C GLN A 6 -9.89 -5.32 -12.62
N ILE A 7 -8.78 -5.72 -12.00
CA ILE A 7 -8.79 -6.68 -10.88
C ILE A 7 -7.95 -6.11 -9.72
N SER A 8 -8.45 -6.27 -8.49
CA SER A 8 -7.74 -6.02 -7.24
C SER A 8 -7.95 -7.17 -6.27
N VAL A 9 -6.89 -7.55 -5.55
CA VAL A 9 -6.94 -8.54 -4.46
C VAL A 9 -6.15 -7.99 -3.29
N GLU A 10 -6.86 -7.49 -2.27
CA GLU A 10 -6.25 -6.95 -1.08
C GLU A 10 -5.90 -8.08 -0.10
N PRO A 11 -4.63 -8.15 0.37
CA PRO A 11 -4.28 -9.07 1.44
C PRO A 11 -5.03 -8.67 2.71
N VAL A 12 -5.59 -9.65 3.41
CA VAL A 12 -6.18 -9.39 4.73
C VAL A 12 -5.08 -8.98 5.72
N VAL A 13 -5.38 -7.99 6.53
CA VAL A 13 -4.54 -7.56 7.65
C VAL A 13 -5.32 -7.81 8.93
N ALA A 14 -4.89 -8.80 9.70
CA ALA A 14 -5.56 -9.26 10.90
C ALA A 14 -4.54 -9.69 11.97
N ASP A 15 -4.96 -9.79 13.23
CA ASP A 15 -4.14 -10.35 14.30
C ASP A 15 -3.72 -11.78 13.91
N GLU A 16 -2.47 -12.15 14.16
CA GLU A 16 -1.92 -13.47 13.83
C GLU A 16 -2.65 -14.64 14.48
N LYS A 17 -3.45 -14.38 15.53
CA LYS A 17 -4.30 -15.36 16.20
C LYS A 17 -5.55 -15.73 15.41
N GLU A 18 -5.95 -14.87 14.47
CA GLU A 18 -7.12 -15.14 13.63
C GLU A 18 -6.80 -16.27 12.63
N GLU A 19 -7.75 -17.17 12.45
CA GLU A 19 -7.58 -18.33 11.57
C GLU A 19 -7.32 -17.93 10.10
N TYR A 20 -7.90 -16.81 9.68
CA TYR A 20 -7.79 -16.27 8.32
C TYR A 20 -6.62 -15.28 8.15
N ALA A 21 -5.83 -15.01 9.20
CA ALA A 21 -4.68 -14.11 9.11
C ALA A 21 -3.60 -14.67 8.19
N LEU A 22 -3.02 -13.82 7.36
CA LEU A 22 -1.84 -14.17 6.58
C LEU A 22 -0.63 -14.33 7.51
N LYS A 23 0.14 -15.39 7.29
CA LYS A 23 1.32 -15.75 8.06
C LYS A 23 2.58 -15.72 7.20
N TRP A 24 3.73 -15.71 7.83
CA TRP A 24 5.01 -15.73 7.13
C TRP A 24 5.19 -16.94 6.21
N GLU A 25 4.60 -18.09 6.56
CA GLU A 25 4.60 -19.31 5.75
C GLU A 25 3.82 -19.17 4.44
N ASP A 26 2.88 -18.22 4.35
CA ASP A 26 2.08 -17.95 3.15
C ASP A 26 2.83 -17.06 2.14
N VAL A 27 3.79 -16.26 2.60
CA VAL A 27 4.49 -15.27 1.77
C VAL A 27 5.14 -15.88 0.53
N PRO A 28 5.89 -16.99 0.60
CA PRO A 28 6.51 -17.59 -0.58
C PRO A 28 5.47 -17.99 -1.63
N LYS A 29 4.35 -18.58 -1.19
CA LYS A 29 3.27 -19.00 -2.08
C LYS A 29 2.58 -17.80 -2.75
N ILE A 30 2.29 -16.75 -1.98
CA ILE A 30 1.69 -15.52 -2.53
C ILE A 30 2.63 -14.88 -3.56
N CYS A 31 3.93 -14.82 -3.28
CA CYS A 31 4.92 -14.31 -4.21
C CYS A 31 4.98 -15.14 -5.50
N GLU A 32 4.90 -16.47 -5.40
CA GLU A 32 4.82 -17.35 -6.57
C GLU A 32 3.56 -17.09 -7.40
N GLU A 33 2.41 -16.89 -6.77
CA GLU A 33 1.16 -16.56 -7.46
C GLU A 33 1.24 -15.18 -8.14
N TYR A 34 1.93 -14.19 -7.56
CA TYR A 34 2.20 -12.92 -8.24
C TYR A 34 3.07 -13.11 -9.49
N ASP A 35 4.09 -13.97 -9.46
CA ASP A 35 4.90 -14.29 -10.64
C ASP A 35 4.07 -14.96 -11.75
N LYS A 36 3.20 -15.91 -11.38
CA LYS A 36 2.28 -16.56 -12.32
C LYS A 36 1.31 -15.55 -12.94
N LEU A 37 0.74 -14.68 -12.11
CA LEU A 37 -0.17 -13.63 -12.57
C LEU A 37 0.52 -12.68 -13.55
N ALA A 38 1.72 -12.20 -13.24
CA ALA A 38 2.46 -11.30 -14.11
C ALA A 38 2.78 -11.96 -15.46
N LYS A 39 3.20 -13.23 -15.47
CA LYS A 39 3.41 -14.01 -16.71
C LYS A 39 2.13 -14.15 -17.53
N GLU A 40 1.01 -14.45 -16.89
CA GLU A 40 -0.29 -14.56 -17.56
C GLU A 40 -0.75 -13.19 -18.12
N MET A 41 -0.48 -12.08 -17.43
CA MET A 41 -0.76 -10.74 -17.93
C MET A 41 0.01 -10.43 -19.21
N ILE A 42 1.31 -10.74 -19.25
CA ILE A 42 2.15 -10.58 -20.45
C ILE A 42 1.58 -11.39 -21.61
N LYS A 43 1.29 -12.68 -21.36
CA LYS A 43 0.74 -13.59 -22.37
C LYS A 43 -0.58 -13.06 -22.94
N ARG A 44 -1.54 -12.70 -22.07
CA ARG A 44 -2.85 -12.22 -22.50
C ARG A 44 -2.78 -10.87 -23.23
N LYS A 45 -1.85 -10.00 -22.84
CA LYS A 45 -1.60 -8.75 -23.56
C LYS A 45 -1.20 -9.01 -25.01
N LYS A 46 -0.29 -9.94 -25.27
CA LYS A 46 0.12 -10.37 -26.62
C LYS A 46 -1.04 -10.95 -27.45
N GLU A 47 -1.99 -11.59 -26.78
CA GLU A 47 -3.18 -12.17 -27.40
C GLU A 47 -4.32 -11.15 -27.62
N GLY A 48 -4.12 -9.86 -27.29
CA GLY A 48 -5.14 -8.82 -27.37
C GLY A 48 -6.25 -8.94 -26.31
N ARG A 49 -6.02 -9.70 -25.24
CA ARG A 49 -6.95 -9.96 -24.11
C ARG A 49 -6.38 -9.47 -22.79
N GLY A 50 -5.63 -8.36 -22.83
CA GLY A 50 -5.00 -7.77 -21.68
C GLY A 50 -6.01 -7.37 -20.58
N PHE A 51 -5.56 -7.37 -19.34
CA PHE A 51 -6.28 -6.86 -18.17
C PHE A 51 -5.29 -6.18 -17.23
N ASN A 52 -5.80 -5.38 -16.31
CA ASN A 52 -5.01 -4.68 -15.31
C ASN A 52 -5.18 -5.32 -13.93
N PHE A 53 -4.08 -5.55 -13.24
CA PHE A 53 -4.07 -5.88 -11.81
C PHE A 53 -3.59 -4.66 -11.03
N PHE A 54 -4.46 -4.08 -10.21
CA PHE A 54 -4.26 -2.79 -9.53
C PHE A 54 -2.88 -2.68 -8.85
N HIS A 55 -2.43 -3.73 -8.17
CA HIS A 55 -1.18 -3.71 -7.42
C HIS A 55 0.09 -3.74 -8.27
N PHE A 56 -0.02 -4.04 -9.58
CA PHE A 56 1.09 -3.97 -10.53
C PHE A 56 1.08 -2.70 -11.37
N MET A 57 0.03 -1.86 -11.24
CA MET A 57 -0.08 -0.58 -11.94
C MET A 57 0.76 0.49 -11.22
N ILE A 58 2.07 0.25 -11.16
CA ILE A 58 3.05 1.14 -10.54
C ILE A 58 3.69 1.97 -11.65
N ASP A 59 3.57 3.31 -11.57
CA ASP A 59 4.24 4.19 -12.51
C ASP A 59 5.76 4.19 -12.26
N LEU A 60 6.49 3.48 -13.12
CA LEU A 60 7.94 3.38 -13.09
C LEU A 60 8.62 4.46 -13.93
N THR A 61 7.89 5.24 -14.73
CA THR A 61 8.44 6.17 -15.72
C THR A 61 8.41 7.63 -15.29
N GLY A 62 7.40 8.08 -14.61
CA GLY A 62 7.25 9.47 -14.22
C GLY A 62 6.66 9.67 -12.83
N GLY A 63 5.59 8.97 -12.56
CA GLY A 63 4.90 8.91 -11.28
C GLY A 63 4.59 10.24 -10.59
N PRO A 64 3.88 10.22 -9.47
CA PRO A 64 3.56 11.42 -8.71
C PRO A 64 4.84 12.10 -8.17
N CYS A 65 4.75 13.38 -7.84
CA CYS A 65 5.88 14.12 -7.29
C CYS A 65 6.46 13.40 -6.05
N VAL A 66 7.75 13.62 -5.79
CA VAL A 66 8.49 12.93 -4.71
C VAL A 66 7.80 13.06 -3.36
N TYR A 67 7.16 14.21 -3.08
CA TYR A 67 6.46 14.46 -1.83
C TYR A 67 5.37 13.39 -1.57
N LYS A 68 4.53 13.07 -2.56
CA LYS A 68 3.50 12.02 -2.42
C LYS A 68 4.09 10.61 -2.28
N ARG A 69 5.30 10.41 -2.78
CA ARG A 69 6.02 9.14 -2.63
C ARG A 69 6.67 8.95 -1.26
N LEU A 70 6.78 10.02 -0.46
CA LEU A 70 7.39 9.96 0.86
C LEU A 70 6.42 9.51 1.95
N SER A 71 5.20 10.01 1.96
CA SER A 71 4.25 9.91 3.08
C SER A 71 3.01 9.06 2.81
N GLY A 72 2.91 8.42 1.64
CA GLY A 72 1.82 7.49 1.34
C GLY A 72 0.47 8.17 1.08
N CYS A 73 -0.59 7.65 1.72
CA CYS A 73 -1.97 8.03 1.42
C CYS A 73 -2.41 9.39 1.97
N GLY A 74 -1.60 10.04 2.83
CA GLY A 74 -1.95 11.33 3.44
C GLY A 74 -2.94 11.25 4.61
N SER A 75 -3.12 10.06 5.22
CA SER A 75 -3.96 9.89 6.41
C SER A 75 -3.53 10.84 7.52
N GLY A 76 -4.52 11.47 8.21
CA GLY A 76 -4.27 12.41 9.29
C GLY A 76 -3.75 13.79 8.86
N THR A 77 -3.48 13.99 7.56
CA THR A 77 -2.96 15.26 7.01
C THR A 77 -3.73 15.76 5.80
N GLU A 78 -3.93 14.94 4.78
CA GLU A 78 -4.63 15.31 3.54
C GLU A 78 -6.11 14.92 3.58
N TYR A 79 -6.49 13.96 4.41
CA TYR A 79 -7.87 13.56 4.66
C TYR A 79 -8.05 13.03 6.08
N LEU A 80 -9.30 12.95 6.52
CA LEU A 80 -9.73 12.41 7.82
C LEU A 80 -10.93 11.48 7.61
N ALA A 81 -11.09 10.50 8.48
CA ALA A 81 -12.34 9.75 8.63
C ALA A 81 -13.27 10.50 9.57
N VAL A 82 -14.57 10.52 9.24
CA VAL A 82 -15.64 11.11 10.04
C VAL A 82 -16.58 10.01 10.47
N THR A 83 -16.83 9.87 11.77
CA THR A 83 -17.82 8.94 12.29
C THR A 83 -19.25 9.46 12.11
N PRO A 84 -20.29 8.61 12.21
CA PRO A 84 -21.69 9.09 12.16
C PRO A 84 -22.06 10.15 13.21
N TRP A 85 -21.34 10.20 14.32
CA TRP A 85 -21.51 11.22 15.38
C TRP A 85 -20.48 12.34 15.34
N GLY A 86 -19.79 12.47 14.20
CA GLY A 86 -18.97 13.63 13.88
C GLY A 86 -17.54 13.60 14.40
N ASP A 87 -17.08 12.52 15.04
CA ASP A 87 -15.70 12.42 15.48
C ASP A 87 -14.72 12.28 14.32
N LEU A 88 -13.54 12.88 14.44
CA LEU A 88 -12.49 12.91 13.44
C LEU A 88 -11.34 11.98 13.82
N TYR A 89 -10.95 11.13 12.89
CA TYR A 89 -9.80 10.20 13.01
C TYR A 89 -8.88 10.31 11.80
N PRO A 90 -7.57 9.91 11.90
CA PRO A 90 -6.64 9.97 10.79
C PRO A 90 -7.09 9.20 9.54
N CYS A 91 -7.69 8.01 9.72
CA CYS A 91 -8.38 7.24 8.69
C CYS A 91 -9.38 6.27 9.34
N HIS A 92 -10.16 5.56 8.51
CA HIS A 92 -11.19 4.63 8.98
C HIS A 92 -10.64 3.50 9.88
N GLN A 93 -9.38 3.08 9.69
CA GLN A 93 -8.76 2.04 10.50
C GLN A 93 -8.40 2.48 11.92
N PHE A 94 -8.37 3.78 12.20
CA PHE A 94 -8.16 4.33 13.54
C PHE A 94 -9.46 4.69 14.28
N VAL A 95 -10.62 4.48 13.64
CA VAL A 95 -11.92 4.75 14.28
C VAL A 95 -12.08 3.85 15.51
N GLY A 96 -12.35 4.48 16.66
CA GLY A 96 -12.46 3.80 17.95
C GLY A 96 -11.17 3.76 18.77
N GLU A 97 -10.03 4.08 18.19
CA GLU A 97 -8.77 4.24 18.92
C GLU A 97 -8.72 5.61 19.60
N GLU A 98 -9.02 5.69 20.90
CA GLU A 98 -9.11 6.93 21.66
C GLU A 98 -7.86 7.81 21.51
N LYS A 99 -6.69 7.20 21.47
CA LYS A 99 -5.40 7.89 21.26
C LYS A 99 -5.38 8.73 19.99
N TYR A 100 -6.11 8.30 18.95
CA TYR A 100 -6.14 8.93 17.63
C TYR A 100 -7.41 9.74 17.35
N LEU A 101 -8.24 10.02 18.37
CA LEU A 101 -9.34 10.97 18.25
C LEU A 101 -8.76 12.38 18.05
N MET A 102 -8.98 12.97 16.87
CA MET A 102 -8.39 14.24 16.46
C MET A 102 -9.26 15.46 16.79
N GLY A 103 -10.53 15.25 17.07
CA GLY A 103 -11.54 16.30 17.29
C GLY A 103 -12.88 15.89 16.73
N ASN A 104 -13.71 16.85 16.34
CA ASN A 104 -15.01 16.60 15.72
C ASN A 104 -15.36 17.67 14.67
N VAL A 105 -16.41 17.41 13.88
CA VAL A 105 -16.79 18.29 12.75
C VAL A 105 -17.29 19.68 13.19
N TRP A 106 -17.74 19.86 14.43
CA TRP A 106 -18.23 21.14 14.95
C TRP A 106 -17.11 22.02 15.47
N ASP A 107 -16.12 21.41 16.15
CA ASP A 107 -15.00 22.10 16.78
C ASP A 107 -13.72 22.07 15.91
N GLY A 108 -13.71 21.25 14.89
CA GLY A 108 -12.56 21.01 14.02
C GLY A 108 -11.49 20.12 14.67
N VAL A 109 -10.34 20.06 14.03
CA VAL A 109 -9.18 19.30 14.52
C VAL A 109 -8.57 20.02 15.73
N LYS A 110 -8.48 19.33 16.87
CA LYS A 110 -7.86 19.83 18.12
C LYS A 110 -6.45 19.26 18.31
N ARG A 111 -6.20 18.05 17.82
CA ARG A 111 -4.94 17.32 17.98
C ARG A 111 -4.00 17.59 16.80
N THR A 112 -3.47 18.82 16.76
CA THR A 112 -2.47 19.22 15.76
C THR A 112 -1.14 18.46 15.92
N ASP A 113 -0.84 17.97 17.12
CA ASP A 113 0.26 17.07 17.43
C ASP A 113 0.16 15.76 16.62
N LEU A 114 -1.03 15.19 16.49
CA LEU A 114 -1.26 14.02 15.64
C LEU A 114 -1.07 14.35 14.15
N CYS A 115 -1.55 15.51 13.68
CA CYS A 115 -1.28 15.93 12.29
C CYS A 115 0.22 16.00 12.02
N GLU A 116 1.00 16.55 12.95
CA GLU A 116 2.46 16.62 12.86
C GLU A 116 3.10 15.22 12.88
N GLU A 117 2.62 14.31 13.76
CA GLU A 117 3.09 12.94 13.83
C GLU A 117 2.89 12.22 12.50
N PHE A 118 1.68 12.30 11.91
CA PHE A 118 1.38 11.69 10.60
C PHE A 118 2.15 12.34 9.45
N LYS A 119 2.32 13.67 9.46
CA LYS A 119 3.11 14.39 8.48
C LYS A 119 4.58 13.94 8.48
N ASN A 120 5.12 13.67 9.65
CA ASN A 120 6.50 13.23 9.83
C ASN A 120 6.67 11.72 9.61
N CYS A 121 5.59 10.94 9.55
CA CYS A 121 5.60 9.51 9.27
C CYS A 121 5.87 9.25 7.78
N ASN A 122 7.14 9.23 7.40
CA ASN A 122 7.57 9.08 6.00
C ASN A 122 8.68 8.01 5.86
N VAL A 123 9.08 7.72 4.63
CA VAL A 123 10.07 6.67 4.32
C VAL A 123 11.45 6.91 4.93
N TYR A 124 11.80 8.13 5.27
CA TYR A 124 13.08 8.46 5.91
C TYR A 124 13.02 8.36 7.43
N ALA A 125 11.83 8.56 8.02
CA ALA A 125 11.61 8.36 9.46
C ALA A 125 11.59 6.87 9.84
N LYS A 126 11.24 5.99 8.90
CA LYS A 126 11.17 4.54 9.12
C LYS A 126 12.51 3.88 8.78
N GLU A 127 13.22 3.40 9.80
CA GLU A 127 14.56 2.81 9.63
C GLU A 127 14.60 1.71 8.55
N LYS A 128 13.64 0.77 8.58
CA LYS A 128 13.54 -0.33 7.61
C LYS A 128 13.26 0.13 6.17
N CYS A 129 12.74 1.35 5.99
CA CYS A 129 12.48 1.91 4.66
C CYS A 129 13.70 2.58 4.04
N GLN A 130 14.65 3.08 4.82
CA GLN A 130 15.76 3.91 4.32
C GLN A 130 16.57 3.23 3.20
N ASN A 131 16.80 1.93 3.32
CA ASN A 131 17.56 1.13 2.34
C ASN A 131 16.68 0.23 1.45
N CYS A 132 15.35 0.40 1.49
CA CYS A 132 14.43 -0.40 0.69
C CYS A 132 14.36 0.13 -0.76
N PHE A 133 14.58 -0.72 -1.75
CA PHE A 133 14.48 -0.34 -3.17
C PHE A 133 13.06 0.12 -3.57
N ALA A 134 12.04 -0.43 -2.91
CA ALA A 134 10.64 -0.14 -3.19
C ALA A 134 10.09 1.11 -2.47
N LYS A 135 10.90 1.82 -1.66
CA LYS A 135 10.41 2.87 -0.75
C LYS A 135 9.60 3.98 -1.44
N PHE A 136 10.02 4.42 -2.63
CA PHE A 136 9.32 5.48 -3.37
C PHE A 136 8.11 4.99 -4.17
N TYR A 137 7.87 3.71 -4.22
CA TYR A 137 6.68 3.07 -4.81
C TYR A 137 5.71 2.58 -3.74
N CYS A 138 6.22 2.24 -2.55
CA CYS A 138 5.47 1.83 -1.37
C CYS A 138 5.05 3.01 -0.49
N SER A 139 5.84 4.09 -0.46
CA SER A 139 5.63 5.29 0.38
C SER A 139 5.57 4.99 1.88
N GLY A 140 6.29 3.95 2.35
CA GLY A 140 6.38 3.61 3.76
C GLY A 140 5.26 2.70 4.30
N GLY A 141 4.36 2.21 3.43
CA GLY A 141 3.27 1.31 3.81
C GLY A 141 2.12 2.02 4.53
N CYS A 142 1.23 1.23 5.13
CA CYS A 142 0.06 1.72 5.86
C CYS A 142 0.40 2.03 7.32
N ALA A 143 0.14 3.26 7.76
CA ALA A 143 0.37 3.69 9.15
C ALA A 143 -0.48 2.88 10.15
N ALA A 144 -1.73 2.55 9.79
CA ALA A 144 -2.60 1.75 10.65
C ALA A 144 -2.10 0.32 10.80
N ASN A 145 -1.62 -0.30 9.72
CA ASN A 145 -1.03 -1.64 9.82
C ASN A 145 0.22 -1.63 10.71
N SER A 146 1.09 -0.62 10.54
CA SER A 146 2.26 -0.44 11.42
C SER A 146 1.84 -0.32 12.88
N TYR A 147 0.84 0.50 13.17
CA TYR A 147 0.32 0.67 14.53
C TYR A 147 -0.27 -0.62 15.11
N ASN A 148 -1.09 -1.33 14.34
CA ASN A 148 -1.75 -2.56 14.79
C ASN A 148 -0.75 -3.67 15.16
N PHE A 149 0.37 -3.75 14.44
CA PHE A 149 1.39 -4.79 14.69
C PHE A 149 2.48 -4.37 15.67
N HIS A 150 2.80 -3.07 15.77
CA HIS A 150 3.94 -2.59 16.54
C HIS A 150 3.60 -1.49 17.56
N GLY A 151 2.33 -1.03 17.62
CA GLY A 151 1.92 0.07 18.51
C GLY A 151 2.46 1.44 18.09
N SER A 152 3.04 1.57 16.89
CA SER A 152 3.62 2.80 16.36
C SER A 152 3.36 2.94 14.87
N ILE A 153 2.98 4.14 14.42
CA ILE A 153 2.83 4.44 12.99
C ILE A 153 4.18 4.53 12.26
N ASN A 154 5.28 4.74 13.01
CA ASN A 154 6.64 4.89 12.48
C ASN A 154 7.37 3.55 12.28
N ASP A 155 6.73 2.44 12.57
CA ASP A 155 7.23 1.11 12.23
C ASP A 155 6.69 0.65 10.86
N VAL A 156 6.89 -0.61 10.49
CA VAL A 156 6.41 -1.20 9.25
C VAL A 156 5.74 -2.56 9.53
N TYR A 157 4.72 -2.89 8.75
CA TYR A 157 4.16 -4.22 8.72
C TYR A 157 5.00 -5.09 7.76
N GLU A 158 5.91 -5.90 8.30
CA GLU A 158 6.97 -6.59 7.54
C GLU A 158 6.44 -7.56 6.49
N LEU A 159 5.39 -8.33 6.81
CA LEU A 159 4.77 -9.22 5.82
C LEU A 159 4.27 -8.41 4.62
N GLY A 160 3.61 -7.27 4.86
CA GLY A 160 3.22 -6.34 3.81
C GLY A 160 4.39 -5.78 3.01
N CYS A 161 5.56 -5.60 3.65
CA CYS A 161 6.78 -5.17 2.96
C CYS A 161 7.26 -6.21 1.93
N GLU A 162 7.23 -7.50 2.27
CA GLU A 162 7.60 -8.57 1.34
C GLU A 162 6.66 -8.60 0.13
N LEU A 163 5.35 -8.58 0.38
CA LEU A 163 4.37 -8.57 -0.70
C LEU A 163 4.53 -7.34 -1.60
N GLN A 164 4.79 -6.16 -1.02
CA GLN A 164 4.96 -4.94 -1.79
C GLN A 164 6.25 -4.93 -2.62
N ARG A 165 7.37 -5.45 -2.08
CA ARG A 165 8.60 -5.63 -2.87
C ARG A 165 8.34 -6.52 -4.07
N LYS A 166 7.64 -7.65 -3.87
CA LYS A 166 7.29 -8.57 -4.95
C LYS A 166 6.38 -7.92 -6.00
N ARG A 167 5.42 -7.10 -5.59
CA ARG A 167 4.57 -6.33 -6.52
C ARG A 167 5.38 -5.36 -7.39
N VAL A 168 6.37 -4.68 -6.80
CA VAL A 168 7.27 -3.79 -7.57
C VAL A 168 8.13 -4.60 -8.55
N GLU A 169 8.65 -5.76 -8.17
CA GLU A 169 9.37 -6.67 -9.09
C GLU A 169 8.49 -7.08 -10.27
N CYS A 170 7.24 -7.49 -10.00
CA CYS A 170 6.29 -7.85 -11.06
C CYS A 170 5.97 -6.66 -11.98
N ALA A 171 5.81 -5.44 -11.44
CA ALA A 171 5.62 -4.25 -12.24
C ALA A 171 6.80 -3.96 -13.16
N ILE A 172 8.04 -4.12 -12.66
CA ILE A 172 9.27 -4.01 -13.47
C ILE A 172 9.27 -5.06 -14.57
N MET A 173 8.93 -6.31 -14.25
CA MET A 173 8.85 -7.39 -15.24
C MET A 173 7.86 -7.07 -16.37
N LEU A 174 6.66 -6.56 -16.03
CA LEU A 174 5.67 -6.14 -17.03
C LEU A 174 6.20 -5.02 -17.93
N LYS A 175 6.85 -4.01 -17.36
CA LYS A 175 7.43 -2.89 -18.13
C LYS A 175 8.59 -3.34 -19.01
N ALA A 176 9.44 -4.24 -18.53
CA ALA A 176 10.53 -4.79 -19.34
C ALA A 176 10.00 -5.60 -20.54
N ALA A 177 8.92 -6.37 -20.34
CA ALA A 177 8.27 -7.10 -21.42
C ALA A 177 7.65 -6.16 -22.48
N GLU A 178 6.98 -5.08 -22.04
CA GLU A 178 6.44 -4.04 -22.92
C GLU A 178 7.54 -3.39 -23.76
N ALA A 179 8.64 -2.96 -23.14
CA ALA A 179 9.75 -2.32 -23.84
C ALA A 179 10.45 -3.25 -24.84
N ALA A 180 10.51 -4.55 -24.55
CA ALA A 180 11.07 -5.54 -25.48
C ALA A 180 10.18 -5.68 -26.76
N GLU A 181 8.85 -5.69 -26.58
CA GLU A 181 7.92 -5.77 -27.71
C GLU A 181 7.94 -4.51 -28.60
N GLU A 182 8.13 -3.32 -28.00
CA GLU A 182 8.25 -2.06 -28.76
C GLU A 182 9.52 -2.00 -29.61
N GLN A 183 10.58 -2.74 -29.25
CA GLN A 183 11.82 -2.81 -30.02
C GLN A 183 11.77 -3.83 -31.16
N GLU A 184 10.86 -4.79 -31.12
CA GLU A 184 10.69 -5.82 -32.15
C GLU A 184 9.74 -5.40 -33.27
N ASN A 185 8.96 -4.31 -33.09
CA ASN A 185 8.04 -3.73 -34.07
C ASN A 185 8.61 -2.48 -34.74
#